data_5d1e477173b20399a074c6ed77032912
#
_entry.id   5d1e477173b20399a074c6ed77032912
#
_cell.length_a   1.000
_cell.length_b   1.000
_cell.length_c   1.000
_cell.angle_alpha   90.00
_cell.angle_beta   90.00
_cell.angle_gamma   90.00
#
_symmetry.space_group_name_H-M   'P 1'
#
loop_
_entity.id
_entity.type
_entity.pdbx_description
1 polymer ?
#
loop_
_entity_poly.entity_id
_entity_poly.type
_entity_poly.pdbx_seq_one_letter_code
_entity_poly.pdbx_strand_id
1 'polypeptide(L)'
;MYDIHLPVSLKEIGRAAFCNAANIYTKKANLNALNAVRAGIRSLGASLGHGCDFWKLHIDGLQPIVMPKEMDSINVIARRVRLYAKGETTSPPETYSESRLVTKYATALEHRKLYPGKDVDEFLSENIKKVFAFTLAEKDGERLMAEYIKSGMFTDEALQSLIEHIEKSNDFSDNASKYTALKAYALQAMKHSQDIFEI
;
A
#
# COMPACT_ATOMS: atom_id res chain seq x y z
N MET A 1 -9.62 -15.28 2.14
CA MET A 1 -8.25 -15.05 2.69
C MET A 1 -8.19 -15.73 4.05
N TYR A 2 -7.07 -16.31 4.42
CA TYR A 2 -6.89 -17.09 5.67
C TYR A 2 -5.58 -16.69 6.35
N ASP A 3 -5.50 -17.01 7.63
CA ASP A 3 -4.35 -16.76 8.49
C ASP A 3 -3.45 -17.99 8.54
N ILE A 4 -2.15 -17.79 8.49
CA ILE A 4 -1.14 -18.85 8.52
C ILE A 4 -0.22 -18.63 9.71
N HIS A 5 -0.03 -19.68 10.51
CA HIS A 5 0.94 -19.70 11.60
C HIS A 5 2.15 -20.54 11.20
N LEU A 6 3.32 -19.88 11.05
CA LEU A 6 4.56 -20.58 10.69
C LEU A 6 5.17 -21.26 11.90
N PRO A 7 5.42 -22.59 11.86
CA PRO A 7 6.07 -23.31 12.95
C PRO A 7 7.53 -22.89 13.09
N VAL A 8 8.07 -22.93 14.32
CA VAL A 8 9.47 -22.59 14.62
C VAL A 8 10.47 -23.50 13.89
N SER A 9 10.06 -24.73 13.62
CA SER A 9 10.85 -25.75 12.92
C SER A 9 10.91 -25.57 11.39
N LEU A 10 10.24 -24.53 10.84
CA LEU A 10 10.15 -24.32 9.41
C LEU A 10 11.54 -24.00 8.82
N LYS A 11 12.02 -24.87 7.94
CA LYS A 11 13.33 -24.73 7.28
C LYS A 11 13.22 -24.06 5.91
N GLU A 12 12.18 -24.41 5.17
CA GLU A 12 11.96 -23.94 3.81
C GLU A 12 10.49 -23.68 3.52
N ILE A 13 10.22 -22.68 2.66
CA ILE A 13 8.90 -22.40 2.10
C ILE A 13 9.04 -22.37 0.60
N GLY A 14 8.21 -23.14 -0.07
CA GLY A 14 8.10 -23.12 -1.51
C GLY A 14 7.57 -21.76 -2.02
N ARG A 15 7.89 -21.46 -3.27
CA ARG A 15 7.40 -20.25 -3.91
C ARG A 15 5.86 -20.28 -3.99
N ALA A 16 5.22 -19.16 -3.63
CA ALA A 16 3.76 -18.99 -3.63
C ALA A 16 2.99 -19.96 -2.70
N ALA A 17 3.65 -20.57 -1.70
CA ALA A 17 3.04 -21.55 -0.82
C ALA A 17 1.76 -21.01 -0.13
N PHE A 18 1.73 -19.71 0.19
CA PHE A 18 0.64 -19.07 0.90
C PHE A 18 0.18 -17.76 0.21
N CYS A 19 0.16 -17.75 -1.12
CA CYS A 19 -0.18 -16.55 -1.90
C CYS A 19 -1.59 -15.98 -1.60
N ASN A 20 -2.50 -16.79 -1.06
CA ASN A 20 -3.84 -16.36 -0.67
C ASN A 20 -3.97 -15.98 0.83
N ALA A 21 -2.89 -16.02 1.60
CA ALA A 21 -2.92 -15.59 2.99
C ALA A 21 -3.16 -14.08 3.09
N ALA A 22 -3.95 -13.68 4.10
CA ALA A 22 -4.11 -12.30 4.52
C ALA A 22 -3.10 -11.92 5.61
N ASN A 23 -2.88 -12.86 6.54
CA ASN A 23 -1.96 -12.69 7.65
C ASN A 23 -1.05 -13.90 7.76
N ILE A 24 0.23 -13.66 8.05
CA ILE A 24 1.22 -14.70 8.35
C ILE A 24 1.87 -14.37 9.67
N TYR A 25 1.76 -15.29 10.62
CA TYR A 25 2.28 -15.17 11.98
C TYR A 25 3.55 -15.98 12.13
N THR A 26 4.59 -15.39 12.72
CA THR A 26 5.87 -16.04 12.97
C THR A 26 6.50 -15.58 14.29
N LYS A 27 7.39 -16.39 14.86
CA LYS A 27 8.16 -16.04 16.05
C LYS A 27 9.50 -15.39 15.66
N LYS A 28 10.01 -14.48 16.50
CA LYS A 28 11.33 -13.86 16.30
C LYS A 28 12.44 -14.90 16.08
N ALA A 29 12.41 -16.00 16.84
CA ALA A 29 13.39 -17.08 16.74
C ALA A 29 13.37 -17.82 15.38
N ASN A 30 12.27 -17.72 14.63
CA ASN A 30 12.08 -18.39 13.34
C ASN A 30 12.54 -17.53 12.15
N LEU A 31 13.15 -16.38 12.41
CA LEU A 31 13.55 -15.46 11.37
C LEU A 31 14.84 -15.90 10.65
N ASN A 32 14.75 -17.01 9.98
CA ASN A 32 15.26 -16.99 8.62
C ASN A 32 14.35 -16.02 7.83
N ALA A 33 14.72 -14.73 7.80
CA ALA A 33 13.89 -13.66 7.25
C ALA A 33 13.43 -13.94 5.81
N LEU A 34 14.21 -14.73 5.07
CA LEU A 34 13.89 -15.13 3.71
C LEU A 34 12.67 -16.06 3.65
N ASN A 35 12.51 -16.97 4.60
CA ASN A 35 11.36 -17.87 4.63
C ASN A 35 10.09 -17.13 4.96
N ALA A 36 10.11 -16.25 5.97
CA ALA A 36 8.96 -15.44 6.34
C ALA A 36 8.52 -14.51 5.19
N VAL A 37 9.48 -13.85 4.52
CA VAL A 37 9.18 -12.95 3.40
C VAL A 37 8.66 -13.71 2.17
N ARG A 38 9.16 -14.91 1.91
CA ARG A 38 8.69 -15.72 0.76
C ARG A 38 7.29 -16.29 0.94
N ALA A 39 6.80 -16.42 2.17
CA ALA A 39 5.56 -17.13 2.48
C ALA A 39 4.34 -16.63 1.70
N GLY A 40 4.19 -15.32 1.57
CA GLY A 40 3.02 -14.69 0.94
C GLY A 40 3.22 -14.24 -0.50
N ILE A 41 4.39 -14.49 -1.12
CA ILE A 41 4.68 -14.02 -2.48
C ILE A 41 3.81 -14.74 -3.51
N ARG A 42 3.23 -13.98 -4.43
CA ARG A 42 2.51 -14.50 -5.59
C ARG A 42 3.48 -15.13 -6.59
N SER A 43 3.09 -16.22 -7.24
CA SER A 43 3.84 -16.72 -8.39
C SER A 43 3.65 -15.79 -9.59
N LEU A 44 4.70 -15.60 -10.39
CA LEU A 44 4.63 -14.85 -11.64
C LEU A 44 3.52 -15.42 -12.54
N GLY A 45 2.59 -14.56 -12.97
CA GLY A 45 1.48 -14.93 -13.86
C GLY A 45 0.19 -15.39 -13.17
N ALA A 46 0.15 -15.48 -11.83
CA ALA A 46 -1.11 -15.72 -11.14
C ALA A 46 -1.93 -14.43 -11.10
N SER A 47 -3.02 -14.37 -11.88
CA SER A 47 -4.02 -13.32 -11.74
C SER A 47 -4.87 -13.63 -10.52
N LEU A 48 -4.73 -12.85 -9.46
CA LEU A 48 -5.63 -12.88 -8.31
C LEU A 48 -6.52 -11.65 -8.38
N GLY A 49 -7.79 -11.81 -8.02
CA GLY A 49 -8.73 -10.69 -7.95
C GLY A 49 -8.29 -9.61 -6.99
N HIS A 50 -8.85 -8.43 -7.16
CA HIS A 50 -8.66 -7.27 -6.28
C HIS A 50 -8.87 -7.66 -4.81
N GLY A 51 -8.09 -7.09 -3.91
CA GLY A 51 -8.12 -7.37 -2.47
C GLY A 51 -7.07 -8.38 -1.97
N CYS A 52 -6.24 -8.94 -2.86
CA CYS A 52 -5.16 -9.86 -2.51
C CYS A 52 -3.76 -9.34 -2.85
N ASP A 53 -3.59 -8.02 -2.95
CA ASP A 53 -2.34 -7.42 -3.44
C ASP A 53 -1.26 -7.27 -2.37
N PHE A 54 -1.63 -7.38 -1.11
CA PHE A 54 -0.73 -7.41 0.03
C PHE A 54 -1.15 -8.46 1.06
N TRP A 55 -0.30 -8.66 2.05
CA TRP A 55 -0.54 -9.46 3.25
C TRP A 55 0.19 -8.84 4.43
N LYS A 56 -0.10 -9.26 5.66
CA LYS A 56 0.55 -8.74 6.86
C LYS A 56 1.44 -9.80 7.48
N LEU A 57 2.68 -9.45 7.75
CA LEU A 57 3.61 -10.27 8.52
C LEU A 57 3.55 -9.86 9.99
N HIS A 58 3.10 -10.77 10.83
CA HIS A 58 3.04 -10.60 12.28
C HIS A 58 4.22 -11.34 12.91
N ILE A 59 5.06 -10.61 13.64
CA ILE A 59 6.19 -11.15 14.39
C ILE A 59 5.89 -10.93 15.88
N ASP A 60 6.04 -11.98 16.70
CA ASP A 60 5.71 -11.92 18.12
C ASP A 60 6.30 -10.67 18.81
N GLY A 61 5.43 -9.87 19.45
CA GLY A 61 5.80 -8.67 20.20
C GLY A 61 6.20 -7.46 19.35
N LEU A 62 5.94 -7.50 18.03
CA LEU A 62 6.17 -6.38 17.12
C LEU A 62 4.89 -5.96 16.41
N GLN A 63 4.87 -4.72 15.92
CA GLN A 63 3.79 -4.25 15.04
C GLN A 63 3.86 -4.98 13.68
N PRO A 64 2.71 -5.23 13.02
CA PRO A 64 2.68 -5.96 11.76
C PRO A 64 3.40 -5.19 10.64
N ILE A 65 3.98 -5.92 9.71
CA ILE A 65 4.58 -5.36 8.50
C ILE A 65 3.64 -5.62 7.33
N VAL A 66 3.29 -4.58 6.57
CA VAL A 66 2.54 -4.75 5.32
C VAL A 66 3.49 -5.24 4.24
N MET A 67 3.19 -6.37 3.63
CA MET A 67 4.05 -7.06 2.67
C MET A 67 3.36 -7.13 1.31
N PRO A 68 4.02 -6.74 0.21
CA PRO A 68 3.45 -6.87 -1.12
C PRO A 68 3.39 -8.32 -1.58
N LYS A 69 2.41 -8.66 -2.43
CA LYS A 69 2.32 -9.97 -3.09
C LYS A 69 3.36 -10.14 -4.20
N GLU A 70 3.78 -9.04 -4.80
CA GLU A 70 4.81 -9.00 -5.84
C GLU A 70 5.89 -7.99 -5.47
N MET A 71 7.15 -8.39 -5.59
CA MET A 71 8.28 -7.56 -5.20
C MET A 71 9.46 -7.71 -6.15
N ASP A 72 10.22 -6.63 -6.30
CA ASP A 72 11.41 -6.59 -7.15
C ASP A 72 12.61 -7.23 -6.45
N SER A 73 12.82 -6.91 -5.18
CA SER A 73 13.94 -7.41 -4.42
C SER A 73 13.55 -7.99 -3.08
N ILE A 74 13.37 -9.31 -3.07
CA ILE A 74 13.10 -10.06 -1.84
C ILE A 74 14.22 -9.89 -0.79
N ASN A 75 15.46 -9.77 -1.23
CA ASN A 75 16.61 -9.67 -0.34
C ASN A 75 16.64 -8.34 0.42
N VAL A 76 16.24 -7.23 -0.24
CA VAL A 76 16.15 -5.91 0.38
C VAL A 76 15.09 -5.93 1.47
N ILE A 77 13.90 -6.41 1.15
CA ILE A 77 12.80 -6.52 2.13
C ILE A 77 13.19 -7.47 3.26
N ALA A 78 13.75 -8.63 2.98
CA ALA A 78 14.18 -9.58 4.00
C ALA A 78 15.24 -8.99 4.94
N ARG A 79 16.15 -8.13 4.43
CA ARG A 79 17.10 -7.40 5.26
C ARG A 79 16.40 -6.41 6.19
N ARG A 80 15.48 -5.59 5.66
CA ARG A 80 14.70 -4.62 6.45
C ARG A 80 13.89 -5.31 7.55
N VAL A 81 13.19 -6.40 7.21
CA VAL A 81 12.44 -7.23 8.18
C VAL A 81 13.34 -7.78 9.28
N ARG A 82 14.57 -8.24 8.93
CA ARG A 82 15.53 -8.77 9.90
C ARG A 82 16.01 -7.68 10.87
N LEU A 83 16.34 -6.48 10.38
CA LEU A 83 16.77 -5.36 11.22
C LEU A 83 15.67 -4.97 12.21
N TYR A 84 14.43 -4.87 11.73
CA TYR A 84 13.27 -4.60 12.58
C TYR A 84 13.04 -5.69 13.64
N ALA A 85 13.11 -6.95 13.26
CA ALA A 85 12.92 -8.06 14.18
C ALA A 85 14.01 -8.14 15.28
N LYS A 86 15.21 -7.66 14.98
CA LYS A 86 16.28 -7.54 15.97
C LYS A 86 16.17 -6.31 16.87
N GLY A 87 15.25 -5.37 16.57
CA GLY A 87 15.13 -4.11 17.28
C GLY A 87 16.17 -3.06 16.87
N GLU A 88 16.85 -3.26 15.73
CA GLU A 88 17.78 -2.28 15.16
C GLU A 88 17.05 -1.10 14.50
N THR A 89 15.75 -1.26 14.24
CA THR A 89 14.80 -0.19 13.85
C THR A 89 13.56 -0.30 14.71
N THR A 90 12.97 0.84 15.06
CA THR A 90 11.79 0.92 15.96
C THR A 90 10.47 0.88 15.21
N SER A 91 10.45 1.30 13.95
CA SER A 91 9.26 1.35 13.10
C SER A 91 9.21 0.18 12.14
N PRO A 92 8.01 -0.33 11.82
CA PRO A 92 7.83 -1.33 10.78
C PRO A 92 8.43 -0.85 9.46
N PRO A 93 9.19 -1.70 8.77
CA PRO A 93 9.83 -1.30 7.52
C PRO A 93 8.81 -1.01 6.43
N GLU A 94 9.08 0.01 5.68
CA GLU A 94 8.42 0.30 4.42
C GLU A 94 8.82 -0.76 3.39
N THR A 95 7.84 -1.26 2.64
CA THR A 95 8.03 -2.33 1.66
C THR A 95 7.43 -2.00 0.29
N TYR A 96 6.61 -0.95 0.20
CA TYR A 96 5.91 -0.57 -1.03
C TYR A 96 6.88 -0.09 -2.13
N SER A 97 8.03 0.49 -1.78
CA SER A 97 9.04 0.90 -2.77
C SER A 97 9.63 -0.27 -3.56
N GLU A 98 9.73 -1.44 -2.93
CA GLU A 98 10.22 -2.68 -3.54
C GLU A 98 9.11 -3.52 -4.18
N SER A 99 7.87 -3.03 -4.18
CA SER A 99 6.72 -3.72 -4.75
C SER A 99 6.61 -3.49 -6.24
N ARG A 100 6.00 -4.45 -6.93
CA ARG A 100 5.74 -4.38 -8.38
C ARG A 100 4.32 -3.99 -8.68
N LEU A 101 4.11 -3.40 -9.88
CA LEU A 101 2.79 -3.17 -10.48
C LEU A 101 1.83 -2.46 -9.50
N VAL A 102 0.58 -2.85 -9.57
CA VAL A 102 -0.50 -2.32 -8.72
C VAL A 102 -0.36 -2.68 -7.24
N THR A 103 0.35 -3.79 -6.91
CA THR A 103 0.58 -4.17 -5.51
C THR A 103 1.33 -3.09 -4.73
N LYS A 104 2.10 -2.25 -5.42
CA LYS A 104 2.81 -1.11 -4.85
C LYS A 104 1.83 -0.12 -4.17
N TYR A 105 0.75 0.24 -4.85
CA TYR A 105 -0.22 1.22 -4.34
C TYR A 105 -1.08 0.62 -3.23
N ALA A 106 -1.53 -0.63 -3.40
CA ALA A 106 -2.26 -1.35 -2.35
C ALA A 106 -1.44 -1.45 -1.06
N THR A 107 -0.15 -1.80 -1.19
CA THR A 107 0.78 -1.91 -0.04
C THR A 107 1.01 -0.56 0.62
N ALA A 108 1.20 0.52 -0.16
CA ALA A 108 1.42 1.87 0.36
C ALA A 108 0.17 2.40 1.09
N LEU A 109 -1.01 2.24 0.51
CA LEU A 109 -2.29 2.65 1.13
C LEU A 109 -2.55 1.90 2.43
N GLU A 110 -2.31 0.60 2.48
CA GLU A 110 -2.46 -0.16 3.73
C GLU A 110 -1.37 0.18 4.76
N HIS A 111 -0.13 0.40 4.32
CA HIS A 111 0.93 0.89 5.19
C HIS A 111 0.56 2.23 5.81
N ARG A 112 0.09 3.17 5.02
CA ARG A 112 -0.35 4.50 5.48
C ARG A 112 -1.48 4.44 6.51
N LYS A 113 -2.44 3.53 6.36
CA LYS A 113 -3.53 3.34 7.35
C LYS A 113 -2.99 2.92 8.72
N LEU A 114 -1.97 2.08 8.75
CA LEU A 114 -1.37 1.59 9.99
C LEU A 114 -0.31 2.55 10.54
N TYR A 115 0.45 3.17 9.66
CA TYR A 115 1.64 3.97 9.95
C TYR A 115 1.63 5.25 9.11
N PRO A 116 0.76 6.22 9.45
CA PRO A 116 0.75 7.50 8.75
C PRO A 116 2.08 8.25 8.95
N GLY A 117 2.60 8.81 7.88
CA GLY A 117 3.87 9.53 7.90
C GLY A 117 4.20 10.20 6.58
N LYS A 118 5.12 11.17 6.64
CA LYS A 118 5.49 12.02 5.50
C LYS A 118 5.96 11.20 4.29
N ASP A 119 6.83 10.22 4.50
CA ASP A 119 7.44 9.45 3.40
C ASP A 119 6.41 8.68 2.57
N VAL A 120 5.41 8.07 3.23
CA VAL A 120 4.34 7.36 2.53
C VAL A 120 3.36 8.32 1.86
N ASP A 121 3.08 9.48 2.46
CA ASP A 121 2.22 10.50 1.88
C ASP A 121 2.88 11.15 0.65
N GLU A 122 4.20 11.42 0.69
CA GLU A 122 4.99 11.86 -0.48
C GLU A 122 4.95 10.82 -1.60
N PHE A 123 5.20 9.54 -1.29
CA PHE A 123 5.14 8.48 -2.27
C PHE A 123 3.75 8.37 -2.95
N LEU A 124 2.66 8.46 -2.18
CA LEU A 124 1.30 8.41 -2.70
C LEU A 124 0.98 9.66 -3.53
N SER A 125 1.47 10.83 -3.13
CA SER A 125 1.31 12.09 -3.85
C SER A 125 2.02 12.08 -5.20
N GLU A 126 3.27 11.63 -5.25
CA GLU A 126 4.03 11.46 -6.50
C GLU A 126 3.36 10.50 -7.48
N ASN A 127 2.60 9.56 -6.98
CA ASN A 127 1.92 8.54 -7.77
C ASN A 127 0.40 8.73 -7.88
N ILE A 128 -0.13 9.91 -7.56
CA ILE A 128 -1.58 10.14 -7.38
C ILE A 128 -2.45 9.65 -8.55
N LYS A 129 -2.01 9.85 -9.80
CA LYS A 129 -2.77 9.40 -11.00
C LYS A 129 -2.87 7.87 -11.07
N LYS A 130 -1.84 7.17 -10.64
CA LYS A 130 -1.82 5.71 -10.59
C LYS A 130 -2.61 5.19 -9.39
N VAL A 131 -2.52 5.86 -8.25
CA VAL A 131 -3.36 5.60 -7.07
C VAL A 131 -4.83 5.80 -7.41
N PHE A 132 -5.17 6.87 -8.11
CA PHE A 132 -6.52 7.14 -8.61
C PHE A 132 -7.04 6.03 -9.51
N ALA A 133 -6.30 5.67 -10.56
CA ALA A 133 -6.69 4.60 -11.48
C ALA A 133 -6.84 3.25 -10.75
N PHE A 134 -5.92 2.91 -9.84
CA PHE A 134 -5.98 1.71 -9.00
C PHE A 134 -7.23 1.72 -8.11
N THR A 135 -7.48 2.82 -7.40
CA THR A 135 -8.61 2.93 -6.47
C THR A 135 -9.95 2.84 -7.20
N LEU A 136 -10.09 3.49 -8.37
CA LEU A 136 -11.33 3.45 -9.15
C LEU A 136 -11.66 2.08 -9.75
N ALA A 137 -10.68 1.17 -9.86
CA ALA A 137 -10.91 -0.22 -10.26
C ALA A 137 -11.55 -1.07 -9.14
N GLU A 138 -11.54 -0.56 -7.90
CA GLU A 138 -12.14 -1.23 -6.75
C GLU A 138 -13.67 -1.00 -6.70
N LYS A 139 -14.37 -1.93 -6.04
CA LYS A 139 -15.76 -1.71 -5.67
C LYS A 139 -15.84 -0.48 -4.76
N ASP A 140 -16.76 0.44 -5.04
CA ASP A 140 -16.92 1.73 -4.33
C ASP A 140 -15.68 2.66 -4.46
N GLY A 141 -14.93 2.55 -5.55
CA GLY A 141 -13.66 3.24 -5.76
C GLY A 141 -13.72 4.76 -5.64
N GLU A 142 -14.83 5.40 -6.11
CA GLU A 142 -15.01 6.84 -5.94
C GLU A 142 -15.13 7.24 -4.47
N ARG A 143 -15.89 6.47 -3.67
CA ARG A 143 -16.02 6.71 -2.23
C ARG A 143 -14.67 6.55 -1.52
N LEU A 144 -13.92 5.49 -1.84
CA LEU A 144 -12.59 5.25 -1.29
C LEU A 144 -11.63 6.38 -1.64
N MET A 145 -11.63 6.84 -2.89
CA MET A 145 -10.78 7.96 -3.30
C MET A 145 -11.14 9.25 -2.59
N ALA A 146 -12.43 9.53 -2.39
CA ALA A 146 -12.89 10.68 -1.61
C ALA A 146 -12.40 10.60 -0.14
N GLU A 147 -12.42 9.42 0.47
CA GLU A 147 -11.90 9.19 1.83
C GLU A 147 -10.38 9.45 1.88
N TYR A 148 -9.62 9.01 0.89
CA TYR A 148 -8.19 9.27 0.80
C TYR A 148 -7.87 10.76 0.65
N ILE A 149 -8.59 11.50 -0.21
CA ILE A 149 -8.45 12.95 -0.36
C ILE A 149 -8.73 13.65 0.99
N LYS A 150 -9.85 13.31 1.64
CA LYS A 150 -10.24 13.89 2.93
C LYS A 150 -9.29 13.57 4.07
N SER A 151 -8.54 12.48 4.00
CA SER A 151 -7.58 12.09 5.04
C SER A 151 -6.29 12.91 5.04
N GLY A 152 -6.12 13.84 4.09
CA GLY A 152 -4.96 14.72 4.00
C GLY A 152 -3.65 14.02 3.59
N MET A 153 -3.74 12.86 2.92
CA MET A 153 -2.55 12.13 2.50
C MET A 153 -1.88 12.67 1.22
N PHE A 154 -2.52 13.59 0.52
CA PHE A 154 -1.99 14.14 -0.73
C PHE A 154 -1.60 15.60 -0.57
N THR A 155 -0.48 15.98 -1.17
CA THR A 155 -0.06 17.38 -1.23
C THR A 155 -0.96 18.18 -2.19
N ASP A 156 -0.97 19.51 -2.03
CA ASP A 156 -1.76 20.40 -2.88
C ASP A 156 -1.38 20.27 -4.36
N GLU A 157 -0.09 20.11 -4.68
CA GLU A 157 0.39 19.89 -6.04
C GLU A 157 -0.13 18.56 -6.62
N ALA A 158 -0.17 17.53 -5.80
CA ALA A 158 -0.73 16.24 -6.20
C ALA A 158 -2.23 16.36 -6.48
N LEU A 159 -2.99 17.03 -5.61
CA LEU A 159 -4.44 17.27 -5.80
C LEU A 159 -4.70 18.11 -7.05
N GLN A 160 -3.91 19.15 -7.32
CA GLN A 160 -3.99 19.92 -8.55
C GLN A 160 -3.75 19.04 -9.78
N SER A 161 -2.71 18.22 -9.75
CA SER A 161 -2.41 17.26 -10.84
C SER A 161 -3.51 16.23 -11.06
N LEU A 162 -4.24 15.83 -10.00
CA LEU A 162 -5.40 14.96 -10.10
C LEU A 162 -6.58 15.67 -10.77
N ILE A 163 -6.87 16.93 -10.39
CA ILE A 163 -7.93 17.74 -11.01
C ILE A 163 -7.68 17.86 -12.51
N GLU A 164 -6.48 18.23 -12.93
CA GLU A 164 -6.12 18.33 -14.35
C GLU A 164 -6.25 16.99 -15.09
N HIS A 165 -5.92 15.88 -14.43
CA HIS A 165 -6.08 14.54 -15.00
C HIS A 165 -7.54 14.19 -15.23
N ILE A 166 -8.42 14.52 -14.26
CA ILE A 166 -9.88 14.32 -14.38
C ILE A 166 -10.45 15.18 -15.52
N GLU A 167 -10.06 16.45 -15.61
CA GLU A 167 -10.51 17.36 -16.66
C GLU A 167 -10.15 16.84 -18.05
N LYS A 168 -8.88 16.50 -18.26
CA LYS A 168 -8.41 15.92 -19.54
C LYS A 168 -9.13 14.62 -19.90
N SER A 169 -9.47 13.79 -18.92
CA SER A 169 -10.22 12.54 -19.16
C SER A 169 -11.67 12.80 -19.56
N ASN A 170 -12.27 13.87 -19.06
CA ASN A 170 -13.64 14.28 -19.39
C ASN A 170 -13.77 14.91 -20.78
N ASP A 171 -12.73 15.61 -21.27
CA ASP A 171 -12.71 16.22 -22.61
C ASP A 171 -12.79 15.16 -23.74
N PHE A 172 -12.40 13.93 -23.48
CA PHE A 172 -12.43 12.81 -24.42
C PHE A 172 -13.63 11.86 -24.23
N SER A 173 -14.54 12.14 -23.29
CA SER A 173 -15.69 11.30 -23.00
C SER A 173 -16.99 12.12 -23.10
N ASP A 174 -18.07 11.50 -23.59
CA ASP A 174 -19.42 12.09 -23.58
C ASP A 174 -19.98 12.37 -22.16
N ASN A 175 -19.20 12.09 -21.12
CA ASN A 175 -19.52 12.29 -19.71
C ASN A 175 -18.69 13.42 -19.07
N ALA A 176 -18.95 14.67 -19.47
CA ALA A 176 -18.30 15.86 -18.91
C ALA A 176 -18.47 16.06 -17.38
N SER A 177 -19.33 15.26 -16.73
CA SER A 177 -19.58 15.32 -15.28
C SER A 177 -18.95 14.19 -14.47
N LYS A 178 -18.17 13.31 -15.11
CA LYS A 178 -17.54 12.19 -14.41
C LYS A 178 -16.55 12.68 -13.33
N TYR A 179 -16.65 12.12 -12.15
CA TYR A 179 -15.80 12.46 -10.99
C TYR A 179 -15.91 13.91 -10.47
N THR A 180 -16.99 14.63 -10.75
CA THR A 180 -17.21 16.00 -10.26
C THR A 180 -17.12 16.10 -8.73
N ALA A 181 -17.64 15.11 -8.01
CA ALA A 181 -17.54 15.05 -6.56
C ALA A 181 -16.09 14.94 -6.06
N LEU A 182 -15.27 14.11 -6.72
CA LEU A 182 -13.86 13.96 -6.37
C LEU A 182 -13.06 15.26 -6.60
N LYS A 183 -13.36 15.95 -7.72
CA LYS A 183 -12.78 17.27 -7.99
C LYS A 183 -13.16 18.28 -6.91
N ALA A 184 -14.43 18.31 -6.49
CA ALA A 184 -14.87 19.20 -5.41
C ALA A 184 -14.18 18.91 -4.08
N TYR A 185 -14.00 17.64 -3.72
CA TYR A 185 -13.25 17.25 -2.52
C TYR A 185 -11.76 17.64 -2.60
N ALA A 186 -11.12 17.49 -3.77
CA ALA A 186 -9.74 17.91 -3.96
C ALA A 186 -9.58 19.43 -3.77
N LEU A 187 -10.46 20.23 -4.39
CA LEU A 187 -10.48 21.68 -4.22
C LEU A 187 -10.73 22.10 -2.77
N GLN A 188 -11.61 21.41 -2.06
CA GLN A 188 -11.88 21.68 -0.65
C GLN A 188 -10.67 21.35 0.24
N ALA A 189 -9.98 20.23 -0.01
CA ALA A 189 -8.79 19.84 0.75
C ALA A 189 -7.66 20.85 0.58
N MET A 190 -7.41 21.35 -0.65
CA MET A 190 -6.41 22.39 -0.92
C MET A 190 -6.72 23.73 -0.23
N LYS A 191 -7.98 24.13 -0.11
CA LYS A 191 -8.38 25.35 0.63
C LYS A 191 -8.08 25.22 2.13
N HIS A 192 -8.35 24.06 2.72
CA HIS A 192 -8.10 23.83 4.15
C HIS A 192 -6.60 23.88 4.48
N SER A 193 -5.72 23.48 3.60
CA SER A 193 -4.28 23.61 3.83
C SER A 193 -3.82 25.07 3.83
N GLN A 194 -4.42 25.94 3.01
CA GLN A 194 -4.09 27.37 2.95
C GLN A 194 -4.54 28.12 4.22
N ASP A 195 -5.74 27.84 4.73
CA ASP A 195 -6.29 28.49 5.93
C ASP A 195 -5.47 28.22 7.20
N ILE A 196 -4.70 27.12 7.27
CA ILE A 196 -3.85 26.77 8.42
C ILE A 196 -2.56 27.61 8.46
N PHE A 197 -2.12 28.17 7.34
CA PHE A 197 -0.89 28.96 7.23
C PHE A 197 -1.12 30.47 7.37
N GLU A 198 -2.37 30.94 7.49
CA GLU A 198 -2.70 32.37 7.66
C GLU A 198 -2.93 32.80 9.14
N ILE A 199 -2.60 31.93 10.13
CA ILE A 199 -2.62 32.21 11.56
C ILE A 199 -1.19 32.22 12.06
#